data_62ffc1c16ed64df91078676cf1b19bea
#
_entry.id   62ffc1c16ed64df91078676cf1b19bea
#
_cell.length_a   1.000
_cell.length_b   1.000
_cell.length_c   1.000
_cell.angle_alpha   90.00
_cell.angle_beta   90.00
_cell.angle_gamma   90.00
#
_symmetry.space_group_name_H-M   'P 1'
#
loop_
_entity.id
_entity.type
_entity.pdbx_description
1 polymer ?
#
loop_
_entity_poly.entity_id
_entity_poly.type
_entity_poly.pdbx_seq_one_letter_code
_entity_poly.pdbx_strand_id
1 'polypeptide(L)'
;MTDSARTPPGPGAGSSASGRGLARRRRRRWGAAAACGAVALAVAAAGAGWAVYDKLSDNIRADDAAAAELARHARERPPDLVPDARNILLIGSDTRTGSGNARYGRDLGSQRSDTTILLHLAADRRSATAVSLPRDLMVRVPGCPRTDGSRGEPVFTMLNQAFELGGSACTIRTVEKLTGIRVDHHVIVDFSGFKDLVDAVGGVRVCLKEPIDDKAARLRLPAGPVTLDGERALGYVRARESVGDGSDTERIRRQQRFLGALVTRLRGIDVLLNPLRLYAVLDAATSSLTTDPGLADPVDLYRLVRALRDIPTEHVRFLTVPRESYVRDADRDQLVEPAAEKLFARLRTDRPVAVAGDAPKPRQGAQKGTKGDPSAAPVFTGNTAAEHGCG
;
A
#
# COMPACT_ATOMS: atom_id res chain seq x y z
N MET A 1 85.64 75.65 28.03
CA MET A 1 86.12 74.45 27.34
C MET A 1 85.21 73.31 27.79
N THR A 2 84.11 73.14 27.14
CA THR A 2 83.26 71.99 27.35
C THR A 2 82.31 71.93 26.22
N ASP A 3 82.47 70.91 25.45
CA ASP A 3 81.74 70.62 24.24
C ASP A 3 80.49 69.84 24.52
N SER A 4 79.33 70.30 24.08
CA SER A 4 78.04 69.67 24.28
C SER A 4 77.62 68.98 22.97
N ALA A 5 77.71 67.67 23.03
CA ALA A 5 77.25 66.86 21.92
C ALA A 5 75.69 66.72 21.97
N ARG A 6 75.05 67.13 20.85
CA ARG A 6 73.63 66.94 20.60
C ARG A 6 73.38 65.57 20.00
N THR A 7 72.46 64.82 20.60
CA THR A 7 71.90 63.56 20.07
C THR A 7 70.77 63.86 19.13
N PRO A 8 70.65 63.18 17.94
CA PRO A 8 69.50 63.34 17.03
C PRO A 8 68.28 62.53 17.48
N PRO A 9 67.05 62.95 17.15
CA PRO A 9 65.81 62.28 17.47
C PRO A 9 65.57 61.01 16.62
N GLY A 10 65.14 59.94 17.23
CA GLY A 10 64.79 58.65 16.62
C GLY A 10 63.50 58.70 15.78
N PRO A 11 63.34 57.80 14.77
CA PRO A 11 62.22 57.84 13.87
C PRO A 11 60.92 57.30 14.61
N GLY A 12 59.83 58.06 14.41
CA GLY A 12 58.52 57.80 14.99
C GLY A 12 57.93 56.52 14.52
N ALA A 13 57.34 55.73 15.49
CA ALA A 13 56.58 54.56 15.24
C ALA A 13 55.25 54.88 14.51
N GLY A 14 55.21 54.59 13.20
CA GLY A 14 54.04 54.74 12.38
C GLY A 14 52.93 53.77 12.84
N SER A 15 51.72 54.26 13.13
CA SER A 15 50.55 53.54 13.61
C SER A 15 49.99 52.61 12.55
N SER A 16 50.14 51.29 12.72
CA SER A 16 49.53 50.24 11.89
C SER A 16 48.14 49.85 12.39
N ALA A 17 47.32 50.82 12.85
CA ALA A 17 45.97 50.53 13.42
C ALA A 17 44.80 50.51 12.44
N SER A 18 44.98 50.99 11.19
CA SER A 18 43.85 51.15 10.23
C SER A 18 43.50 49.91 9.44
N GLY A 19 44.36 48.90 9.29
CA GLY A 19 44.09 47.71 8.48
C GLY A 19 43.15 46.68 9.11
N ARG A 20 43.14 46.57 10.44
CA ARG A 20 42.31 45.54 11.16
C ARG A 20 40.81 45.88 11.18
N GLY A 21 40.42 47.12 11.15
CA GLY A 21 39.03 47.58 11.17
C GLY A 21 38.29 47.28 9.86
N LEU A 22 38.96 47.42 8.71
CA LEU A 22 38.41 47.18 7.39
C LEU A 22 38.21 45.67 7.12
N ALA A 23 39.15 44.83 7.56
CA ALA A 23 39.05 43.39 7.43
C ALA A 23 37.90 42.81 8.30
N ARG A 24 37.70 43.36 9.50
CA ARG A 24 36.62 42.95 10.42
C ARG A 24 35.23 43.38 9.92
N ARG A 25 35.11 44.58 9.32
CA ARG A 25 33.86 45.05 8.65
C ARG A 25 33.54 44.23 7.40
N ARG A 26 34.53 43.87 6.59
CA ARG A 26 34.37 43.03 5.39
C ARG A 26 33.89 41.60 5.78
N ARG A 27 34.52 40.98 6.78
CA ARG A 27 34.08 39.66 7.34
C ARG A 27 32.65 39.70 7.89
N ARG A 28 32.25 40.77 8.61
CA ARG A 28 30.87 40.95 9.08
C ARG A 28 29.86 41.10 7.94
N ARG A 29 30.20 41.85 6.88
CA ARG A 29 29.33 41.98 5.69
C ARG A 29 29.21 40.68 4.92
N TRP A 30 30.27 39.91 4.79
CA TRP A 30 30.23 38.58 4.15
C TRP A 30 29.44 37.57 5.03
N GLY A 31 29.58 37.61 6.36
CA GLY A 31 28.81 36.81 7.27
C GLY A 31 27.32 37.18 7.22
N ALA A 32 26.94 38.44 7.18
CA ALA A 32 25.56 38.88 7.02
C ALA A 32 24.98 38.49 5.64
N ALA A 33 25.74 38.64 4.54
CA ALA A 33 25.29 38.18 3.23
C ALA A 33 25.10 36.66 3.15
N ALA A 34 26.00 35.86 3.76
CA ALA A 34 25.86 34.42 3.85
C ALA A 34 24.65 34.00 4.69
N ALA A 35 24.39 34.70 5.82
CA ALA A 35 23.22 34.47 6.64
C ALA A 35 21.91 34.81 5.89
N CYS A 36 21.87 35.96 5.17
CA CYS A 36 20.70 36.31 4.34
C CYS A 36 20.49 35.32 3.20
N GLY A 37 21.57 34.83 2.56
CA GLY A 37 21.52 33.80 1.54
C GLY A 37 20.99 32.46 2.08
N ALA A 38 21.42 32.03 3.28
CA ALA A 38 20.95 30.83 3.95
C ALA A 38 19.44 30.93 4.30
N VAL A 39 19.02 32.10 4.82
CA VAL A 39 17.60 32.36 5.12
C VAL A 39 16.77 32.35 3.84
N ALA A 40 17.22 32.98 2.76
CA ALA A 40 16.52 32.98 1.49
C ALA A 40 16.38 31.57 0.89
N LEU A 41 17.45 30.75 0.97
CA LEU A 41 17.39 29.34 0.58
C LEU A 41 16.44 28.52 1.46
N ALA A 42 16.40 28.73 2.76
CA ALA A 42 15.50 28.05 3.67
C ALA A 42 14.03 28.42 3.37
N VAL A 43 13.74 29.70 3.10
CA VAL A 43 12.40 30.17 2.71
C VAL A 43 11.98 29.59 1.36
N ALA A 44 12.90 29.57 0.36
CA ALA A 44 12.64 28.97 -0.94
C ALA A 44 12.37 27.45 -0.82
N ALA A 45 13.16 26.74 -0.02
CA ALA A 45 12.97 25.31 0.24
C ALA A 45 11.64 25.03 0.98
N ALA A 46 11.28 25.86 1.96
CA ALA A 46 10.01 25.76 2.65
C ALA A 46 8.82 26.03 1.71
N GLY A 47 8.92 27.06 0.84
CA GLY A 47 7.90 27.36 -0.17
C GLY A 47 7.75 26.25 -1.21
N ALA A 48 8.86 25.68 -1.68
CA ALA A 48 8.82 24.53 -2.58
C ALA A 48 8.19 23.28 -1.89
N GLY A 49 8.57 23.02 -0.64
CA GLY A 49 7.99 21.93 0.16
C GLY A 49 6.48 22.09 0.35
N TRP A 50 6.04 23.32 0.65
CA TRP A 50 4.62 23.65 0.75
C TRP A 50 3.87 23.39 -0.56
N ALA A 51 4.39 23.88 -1.70
CA ALA A 51 3.76 23.69 -3.01
C ALA A 51 3.65 22.22 -3.41
N VAL A 52 4.66 21.40 -3.07
CA VAL A 52 4.62 19.95 -3.27
C VAL A 52 3.55 19.32 -2.39
N TYR A 53 3.50 19.67 -1.12
CA TYR A 53 2.50 19.14 -0.18
C TYR A 53 1.08 19.50 -0.64
N ASP A 54 0.84 20.76 -0.98
CA ASP A 54 -0.45 21.27 -1.45
C ASP A 54 -0.93 20.51 -2.69
N LYS A 55 -0.06 20.35 -3.70
CA LYS A 55 -0.35 19.55 -4.89
C LYS A 55 -0.70 18.09 -4.57
N LEU A 56 0.07 17.45 -3.68
CA LEU A 56 -0.16 16.05 -3.33
C LEU A 56 -1.48 15.88 -2.53
N SER A 57 -1.81 16.85 -1.68
CA SER A 57 -3.09 16.88 -0.96
C SER A 57 -4.29 17.04 -1.90
N ASP A 58 -4.19 17.95 -2.87
CA ASP A 58 -5.26 18.18 -3.86
C ASP A 58 -5.50 17.00 -4.79
N ASN A 59 -4.49 16.14 -4.99
CA ASN A 59 -4.62 14.93 -5.80
C ASN A 59 -5.47 13.86 -5.13
N ILE A 60 -5.45 13.75 -3.79
CA ILE A 60 -6.09 12.64 -3.07
C ILE A 60 -7.61 12.81 -3.10
N ARG A 61 -8.29 11.76 -3.51
CA ARG A 61 -9.75 11.69 -3.48
C ARG A 61 -10.21 11.09 -2.17
N ALA A 62 -10.82 11.91 -1.30
CA ALA A 62 -11.45 11.43 -0.09
C ALA A 62 -12.83 10.84 -0.39
N ASP A 63 -13.13 9.67 0.16
CA ASP A 63 -14.44 9.03 0.08
C ASP A 63 -15.32 9.45 1.27
N ASP A 64 -15.69 10.73 1.26
CA ASP A 64 -16.53 11.33 2.30
C ASP A 64 -17.90 10.67 2.40
N ALA A 65 -18.45 10.21 1.27
CA ALA A 65 -19.73 9.53 1.22
C ALA A 65 -19.70 8.22 2.01
N ALA A 66 -18.64 7.42 1.85
CA ALA A 66 -18.47 6.21 2.64
C ALA A 66 -18.25 6.51 4.12
N ALA A 67 -17.44 7.51 4.43
CA ALA A 67 -17.20 7.92 5.81
C ALA A 67 -18.50 8.34 6.51
N ALA A 68 -19.33 9.13 5.83
CA ALA A 68 -20.63 9.57 6.36
C ALA A 68 -21.60 8.40 6.57
N GLU A 69 -21.64 7.43 5.64
CA GLU A 69 -22.49 6.24 5.79
C GLU A 69 -22.01 5.33 6.93
N LEU A 70 -20.70 5.09 7.04
CA LEU A 70 -20.11 4.32 8.13
C LEU A 70 -20.34 4.97 9.50
N ALA A 71 -20.32 6.31 9.57
CA ALA A 71 -20.62 7.04 10.78
C ALA A 71 -22.07 6.87 11.24
N ARG A 72 -23.04 6.83 10.30
CA ARG A 72 -24.47 6.55 10.62
C ARG A 72 -24.65 5.17 11.24
N HIS A 73 -23.78 4.20 10.88
CA HIS A 73 -23.81 2.82 11.35
C HIS A 73 -22.74 2.49 12.40
N ALA A 74 -22.14 3.51 13.04
CA ALA A 74 -21.03 3.34 13.97
C ALA A 74 -21.29 2.33 15.09
N ARG A 75 -22.54 2.22 15.56
CA ARG A 75 -22.94 1.28 16.62
C ARG A 75 -23.06 -0.18 16.16
N GLU A 76 -23.20 -0.41 14.85
CA GLU A 76 -23.30 -1.73 14.25
C GLU A 76 -21.93 -2.31 13.88
N ARG A 77 -20.92 -1.45 13.81
CA ARG A 77 -19.55 -1.85 13.43
C ARG A 77 -18.87 -2.63 14.56
N PRO A 78 -18.02 -3.60 14.24
CA PRO A 78 -17.25 -4.34 15.23
C PRO A 78 -16.45 -3.41 16.14
N PRO A 79 -16.23 -3.78 17.42
CA PRO A 79 -15.33 -3.03 18.30
C PRO A 79 -13.89 -3.12 17.81
N ASP A 80 -13.13 -2.07 18.03
CA ASP A 80 -11.67 -2.08 17.87
C ASP A 80 -11.06 -2.75 19.11
N LEU A 81 -10.65 -4.01 18.97
CA LEU A 81 -10.12 -4.80 20.09
C LEU A 81 -8.65 -4.52 20.37
N VAL A 82 -7.89 -4.05 19.37
CA VAL A 82 -6.47 -3.74 19.46
C VAL A 82 -6.19 -2.42 18.76
N PRO A 83 -6.36 -1.27 19.45
CA PRO A 83 -6.35 0.07 18.84
C PRO A 83 -5.07 0.43 18.09
N ASP A 84 -3.93 -0.20 18.40
CA ASP A 84 -2.68 0.04 17.70
C ASP A 84 -2.53 -0.80 16.42
N ALA A 85 -3.27 -1.88 16.24
CA ALA A 85 -3.35 -2.59 14.96
C ALA A 85 -4.11 -1.74 13.93
N ARG A 86 -3.93 -2.02 12.64
CA ARG A 86 -4.68 -1.34 11.56
C ARG A 86 -5.18 -2.35 10.56
N ASN A 87 -6.46 -2.28 10.28
CA ASN A 87 -7.13 -3.09 9.27
C ASN A 87 -7.52 -2.21 8.09
N ILE A 88 -6.92 -2.47 6.93
CA ILE A 88 -7.08 -1.67 5.73
C ILE A 88 -7.74 -2.52 4.67
N LEU A 89 -8.89 -2.08 4.14
CA LEU A 89 -9.57 -2.77 3.06
C LEU A 89 -9.09 -2.21 1.71
N LEU A 90 -8.38 -3.04 0.94
CA LEU A 90 -7.96 -2.73 -0.41
C LEU A 90 -9.02 -3.23 -1.39
N ILE A 91 -9.55 -2.34 -2.20
CA ILE A 91 -10.61 -2.61 -3.18
C ILE A 91 -10.08 -2.29 -4.58
N GLY A 92 -9.91 -3.32 -5.41
CA GLY A 92 -9.63 -3.16 -6.83
C GLY A 92 -10.94 -3.01 -7.60
N SER A 93 -11.21 -1.83 -8.13
CA SER A 93 -12.43 -1.54 -8.89
C SER A 93 -12.20 -1.71 -10.39
N ASP A 94 -13.16 -2.33 -11.07
CA ASP A 94 -13.22 -2.40 -12.53
C ASP A 94 -13.93 -1.17 -13.15
N THR A 95 -14.02 -0.06 -12.40
CA THR A 95 -14.60 1.20 -12.87
C THR A 95 -13.99 1.60 -14.20
N ARG A 96 -14.86 1.78 -15.21
CA ARG A 96 -14.48 2.18 -16.57
C ARG A 96 -14.74 3.66 -16.85
N THR A 97 -15.15 4.40 -15.82
CA THR A 97 -15.30 5.85 -15.87
C THR A 97 -13.93 6.53 -16.00
N GLY A 98 -13.86 7.59 -16.80
CA GLY A 98 -12.63 8.33 -17.06
C GLY A 98 -11.90 7.90 -18.33
N SER A 99 -11.14 8.84 -18.94
CA SER A 99 -10.48 8.67 -20.24
C SER A 99 -9.44 7.53 -20.28
N GLY A 100 -8.80 7.22 -19.14
CA GLY A 100 -7.81 6.16 -19.01
C GLY A 100 -8.38 4.74 -18.99
N ASN A 101 -9.62 4.57 -18.54
CA ASN A 101 -10.26 3.27 -18.34
C ASN A 101 -11.17 2.83 -19.51
N ALA A 102 -11.61 3.75 -20.37
CA ALA A 102 -12.54 3.50 -21.50
C ALA A 102 -12.06 2.40 -22.47
N ARG A 103 -10.76 2.19 -22.61
CA ARG A 103 -10.17 1.17 -23.50
C ARG A 103 -10.35 -0.28 -23.00
N TYR A 104 -10.73 -0.49 -21.74
CA TYR A 104 -10.95 -1.82 -21.18
C TYR A 104 -12.39 -2.33 -21.30
N GLY A 105 -13.24 -1.61 -22.01
CA GLY A 105 -14.60 -1.96 -22.33
C GLY A 105 -15.55 -0.78 -22.15
N ARG A 106 -16.81 -0.96 -22.56
CA ARG A 106 -17.85 0.06 -22.37
C ARG A 106 -18.19 0.15 -20.88
N ASP A 107 -18.33 1.39 -20.39
CA ASP A 107 -18.96 1.64 -19.11
C ASP A 107 -20.44 1.34 -19.22
N LEU A 108 -20.88 0.26 -18.59
CA LEU A 108 -22.29 -0.16 -18.55
C LEU A 108 -22.97 0.34 -17.26
N GLY A 109 -22.32 1.26 -16.54
CA GLY A 109 -22.82 1.79 -15.27
C GLY A 109 -22.70 0.83 -14.08
N SER A 110 -22.17 -0.38 -14.29
CA SER A 110 -21.91 -1.33 -13.21
C SER A 110 -20.44 -1.26 -12.78
N GLN A 111 -20.21 -0.88 -11.52
CA GLN A 111 -18.89 -0.90 -10.91
C GLN A 111 -18.81 -2.12 -9.98
N ARG A 112 -17.86 -3.02 -10.23
CA ARG A 112 -17.64 -4.20 -9.39
C ARG A 112 -16.25 -4.17 -8.78
N SER A 113 -16.12 -4.76 -7.60
CA SER A 113 -14.81 -5.00 -7.03
C SER A 113 -14.29 -6.37 -7.50
N ASP A 114 -13.31 -6.36 -8.40
CA ASP A 114 -12.67 -7.60 -8.86
C ASP A 114 -11.66 -8.17 -7.87
N THR A 115 -11.21 -7.35 -6.94
CA THR A 115 -10.22 -7.70 -5.91
C THR A 115 -10.60 -7.05 -4.58
N THR A 116 -10.74 -7.85 -3.54
CA THR A 116 -10.97 -7.39 -2.17
C THR A 116 -9.96 -8.04 -1.25
N ILE A 117 -9.11 -7.25 -0.62
CA ILE A 117 -8.05 -7.72 0.29
C ILE A 117 -8.16 -6.98 1.60
N LEU A 118 -8.28 -7.73 2.69
CA LEU A 118 -8.17 -7.21 4.05
C LEU A 118 -6.70 -7.29 4.50
N LEU A 119 -6.05 -6.15 4.59
CA LEU A 119 -4.69 -6.01 5.07
C LEU A 119 -4.72 -5.69 6.57
N HIS A 120 -4.23 -6.61 7.38
CA HIS A 120 -4.00 -6.43 8.81
C HIS A 120 -2.54 -6.09 9.05
N LEU A 121 -2.29 -4.93 9.64
CA LEU A 121 -0.99 -4.47 10.09
C LEU A 121 -0.92 -4.60 11.61
N ALA A 122 -0.04 -5.45 12.10
CA ALA A 122 0.09 -5.73 13.53
C ALA A 122 0.43 -4.46 14.35
N ALA A 123 -0.03 -4.42 15.59
CA ALA A 123 0.17 -3.29 16.52
C ALA A 123 1.64 -2.96 16.71
N ASP A 124 2.50 -3.98 16.76
CA ASP A 124 3.95 -3.83 16.91
C ASP A 124 4.68 -3.42 15.61
N ARG A 125 3.96 -3.29 14.49
CA ARG A 125 4.50 -2.96 13.16
C ARG A 125 5.57 -3.95 12.65
N ARG A 126 5.60 -5.18 13.17
CA ARG A 126 6.60 -6.19 12.80
C ARG A 126 6.08 -7.24 11.82
N SER A 127 4.77 -7.27 11.61
CA SER A 127 4.14 -8.17 10.63
C SER A 127 2.94 -7.54 9.95
N ALA A 128 2.65 -8.02 8.74
CA ALA A 128 1.46 -7.68 8.00
C ALA A 128 0.85 -8.95 7.38
N THR A 129 -0.46 -9.06 7.41
CA THR A 129 -1.20 -10.19 6.83
C THR A 129 -2.26 -9.68 5.88
N ALA A 130 -2.13 -10.01 4.60
CA ALA A 130 -3.08 -9.67 3.55
C ALA A 130 -3.97 -10.89 3.24
N VAL A 131 -5.25 -10.77 3.54
CA VAL A 131 -6.25 -11.81 3.32
C VAL A 131 -7.08 -11.48 2.09
N SER A 132 -6.91 -12.26 1.02
CA SER A 132 -7.75 -12.15 -0.17
C SER A 132 -9.13 -12.75 0.11
N LEU A 133 -10.17 -11.95 -0.11
CA LEU A 133 -11.57 -12.36 -0.08
C LEU A 133 -12.04 -12.55 -1.52
N PRO A 134 -12.39 -13.79 -1.94
CA PRO A 134 -12.80 -14.05 -3.31
C PRO A 134 -14.03 -13.22 -3.70
N ARG A 135 -14.04 -12.69 -4.90
CA ARG A 135 -15.13 -11.86 -5.41
C ARG A 135 -16.46 -12.62 -5.51
N ASP A 136 -16.37 -13.94 -5.78
CA ASP A 136 -17.51 -14.84 -5.95
C ASP A 136 -17.93 -15.51 -4.64
N LEU A 137 -17.37 -15.05 -3.49
CA LEU A 137 -17.74 -15.53 -2.15
C LEU A 137 -19.17 -15.13 -1.83
N MET A 138 -20.01 -16.13 -1.52
CA MET A 138 -21.42 -15.94 -1.14
C MET A 138 -21.51 -15.39 0.29
N VAL A 139 -22.06 -14.19 0.42
CA VAL A 139 -22.11 -13.43 1.67
C VAL A 139 -23.48 -12.76 1.86
N ARG A 140 -23.79 -12.42 3.09
CA ARG A 140 -24.96 -11.58 3.39
C ARG A 140 -24.57 -10.10 3.34
N VAL A 141 -24.93 -9.43 2.27
CA VAL A 141 -24.78 -7.98 2.11
C VAL A 141 -25.85 -7.28 2.95
N PRO A 142 -25.53 -6.34 3.84
CA PRO A 142 -26.51 -5.56 4.60
C PRO A 142 -27.32 -4.66 3.68
N GLY A 143 -28.45 -4.14 4.17
CA GLY A 143 -29.18 -3.08 3.47
C GLY A 143 -28.30 -1.84 3.30
N CYS A 144 -27.98 -1.47 2.08
CA CYS A 144 -27.08 -0.37 1.73
C CYS A 144 -27.83 0.74 1.01
N PRO A 145 -27.40 2.01 1.15
CA PRO A 145 -27.92 3.09 0.32
C PRO A 145 -27.53 2.84 -1.14
N ARG A 146 -28.47 3.05 -2.03
CA ARG A 146 -28.27 2.98 -3.47
C ARG A 146 -27.94 4.36 -4.04
N THR A 147 -27.44 4.39 -5.26
CA THR A 147 -27.13 5.64 -5.98
C THR A 147 -28.35 6.54 -6.21
N ASP A 148 -29.55 5.96 -6.22
CA ASP A 148 -30.82 6.69 -6.32
C ASP A 148 -31.31 7.27 -4.99
N GLY A 149 -30.54 7.11 -3.91
CA GLY A 149 -30.87 7.57 -2.56
C GLY A 149 -31.81 6.63 -1.78
N SER A 150 -32.33 5.57 -2.40
CA SER A 150 -33.10 4.54 -1.71
C SER A 150 -32.20 3.63 -0.87
N ARG A 151 -32.78 2.90 0.09
CA ARG A 151 -32.07 1.86 0.84
C ARG A 151 -32.51 0.48 0.37
N GLY A 152 -31.53 -0.33 -0.03
CA GLY A 152 -31.78 -1.72 -0.39
C GLY A 152 -32.03 -2.58 0.84
N GLU A 153 -32.77 -3.67 0.65
CA GLU A 153 -32.92 -4.72 1.65
C GLU A 153 -31.65 -5.59 1.72
N PRO A 154 -31.38 -6.22 2.89
CA PRO A 154 -30.29 -7.20 3.00
C PRO A 154 -30.48 -8.36 1.99
N VAL A 155 -29.39 -8.70 1.28
CA VAL A 155 -29.43 -9.75 0.26
C VAL A 155 -28.28 -10.73 0.45
N PHE A 156 -28.52 -12.01 0.14
CA PHE A 156 -27.47 -13.03 0.09
C PHE A 156 -26.97 -13.18 -1.35
N THR A 157 -25.74 -12.76 -1.59
CA THR A 157 -25.17 -12.67 -2.94
C THR A 157 -23.65 -12.71 -2.90
N MET A 158 -22.99 -12.56 -4.06
CA MET A 158 -21.54 -12.52 -4.15
C MET A 158 -20.96 -11.23 -3.53
N LEU A 159 -19.77 -11.34 -2.94
CA LEU A 159 -19.08 -10.21 -2.30
C LEU A 159 -18.85 -9.03 -3.26
N ASN A 160 -18.50 -9.27 -4.51
CA ASN A 160 -18.26 -8.22 -5.50
C ASN A 160 -19.51 -7.36 -5.77
N GLN A 161 -20.70 -7.90 -5.56
CA GLN A 161 -21.95 -7.14 -5.71
C GLN A 161 -22.18 -6.12 -4.60
N ALA A 162 -21.53 -6.28 -3.44
CA ALA A 162 -21.62 -5.28 -2.38
C ALA A 162 -21.14 -3.90 -2.86
N PHE A 163 -20.08 -3.86 -3.69
CA PHE A 163 -19.59 -2.62 -4.29
C PHE A 163 -20.57 -2.04 -5.31
N GLU A 164 -21.19 -2.87 -6.13
CA GLU A 164 -22.21 -2.46 -7.11
C GLU A 164 -23.48 -1.92 -6.42
N LEU A 165 -23.88 -2.55 -5.32
CA LEU A 165 -25.10 -2.20 -4.58
C LEU A 165 -25.01 -0.90 -3.78
N GLY A 166 -23.82 -0.57 -3.25
CA GLY A 166 -23.68 0.60 -2.37
C GLY A 166 -22.24 1.05 -2.13
N GLY A 167 -21.34 0.81 -3.11
CA GLY A 167 -19.96 1.30 -3.10
C GLY A 167 -19.10 0.74 -1.97
N SER A 168 -18.08 1.49 -1.64
CA SER A 168 -17.10 1.16 -0.60
C SER A 168 -17.71 0.97 0.78
N ALA A 169 -18.62 1.83 1.19
CA ALA A 169 -19.30 1.72 2.49
C ALA A 169 -20.05 0.39 2.65
N CYS A 170 -20.76 -0.04 1.59
CA CYS A 170 -21.46 -1.30 1.57
C CYS A 170 -20.51 -2.49 1.65
N THR A 171 -19.41 -2.44 0.88
CA THR A 171 -18.37 -3.45 0.89
C THR A 171 -17.72 -3.56 2.27
N ILE A 172 -17.37 -2.43 2.90
CA ILE A 172 -16.80 -2.38 4.25
C ILE A 172 -17.76 -3.02 5.26
N ARG A 173 -19.03 -2.59 5.30
CA ARG A 173 -20.04 -3.15 6.22
C ARG A 173 -20.25 -4.66 5.99
N THR A 174 -20.17 -5.12 4.73
CA THR A 174 -20.26 -6.54 4.39
C THR A 174 -19.06 -7.30 4.93
N VAL A 175 -17.85 -6.80 4.73
CA VAL A 175 -16.60 -7.42 5.23
C VAL A 175 -16.56 -7.41 6.76
N GLU A 176 -16.92 -6.30 7.40
CA GLU A 176 -17.00 -6.21 8.86
C GLU A 176 -18.00 -7.20 9.44
N LYS A 177 -19.16 -7.36 8.81
CA LYS A 177 -20.17 -8.33 9.25
C LYS A 177 -19.73 -9.78 9.04
N LEU A 178 -19.00 -10.05 7.95
CA LEU A 178 -18.46 -11.38 7.63
C LEU A 178 -17.35 -11.81 8.59
N THR A 179 -16.45 -10.88 8.92
CA THR A 179 -15.19 -11.18 9.62
C THR A 179 -15.23 -10.83 11.11
N GLY A 180 -16.14 -9.95 11.52
CA GLY A 180 -16.11 -9.34 12.86
C GLY A 180 -14.89 -8.44 13.09
N ILE A 181 -14.15 -8.08 12.05
CA ILE A 181 -12.97 -7.20 12.09
C ILE A 181 -13.39 -5.79 11.69
N ARG A 182 -13.10 -4.80 12.53
CA ARG A 182 -13.30 -3.40 12.20
C ARG A 182 -12.30 -2.98 11.12
N VAL A 183 -12.78 -2.34 10.07
CA VAL A 183 -11.97 -1.74 9.01
C VAL A 183 -11.65 -0.29 9.39
N ASP A 184 -10.39 0.02 9.62
CA ASP A 184 -9.95 1.36 10.04
C ASP A 184 -9.84 2.30 8.84
N HIS A 185 -9.27 1.79 7.75
CA HIS A 185 -9.04 2.51 6.52
C HIS A 185 -9.47 1.71 5.30
N HIS A 186 -9.75 2.40 4.20
CA HIS A 186 -9.92 1.74 2.91
C HIS A 186 -9.20 2.48 1.79
N VAL A 187 -8.81 1.73 0.79
CA VAL A 187 -8.14 2.24 -0.42
C VAL A 187 -8.79 1.60 -1.64
N ILE A 188 -9.28 2.42 -2.54
CA ILE A 188 -9.84 1.98 -3.82
C ILE A 188 -8.83 2.32 -4.91
N VAL A 189 -8.52 1.33 -5.75
CA VAL A 189 -7.61 1.47 -6.89
C VAL A 189 -8.33 1.03 -8.14
N ASP A 190 -8.38 1.89 -9.16
CA ASP A 190 -8.86 1.52 -10.48
C ASP A 190 -7.71 1.04 -11.41
N PHE A 191 -8.05 0.64 -12.63
CA PHE A 191 -7.05 0.12 -13.59
C PHE A 191 -6.01 1.15 -13.99
N SER A 192 -6.39 2.43 -14.14
CA SER A 192 -5.43 3.50 -14.45
C SER A 192 -4.49 3.72 -13.31
N GLY A 193 -5.04 3.88 -12.09
CA GLY A 193 -4.25 4.10 -10.89
C GLY A 193 -3.29 2.96 -10.59
N PHE A 194 -3.72 1.72 -10.80
CA PHE A 194 -2.82 0.56 -10.66
C PHE A 194 -1.62 0.65 -11.61
N LYS A 195 -1.82 1.02 -12.87
CA LYS A 195 -0.74 1.14 -13.85
C LYS A 195 0.22 2.27 -13.48
N ASP A 196 -0.34 3.42 -13.15
CA ASP A 196 0.45 4.61 -12.81
C ASP A 196 1.34 4.35 -11.58
N LEU A 197 0.82 3.63 -10.57
CA LEU A 197 1.60 3.19 -9.41
C LEU A 197 2.75 2.24 -9.79
N VAL A 198 2.49 1.27 -10.66
CA VAL A 198 3.52 0.32 -11.12
C VAL A 198 4.60 1.03 -11.92
N ASP A 199 4.22 1.96 -12.80
CA ASP A 199 5.17 2.73 -13.59
C ASP A 199 6.00 3.68 -12.74
N ALA A 200 5.38 4.33 -11.74
CA ALA A 200 6.06 5.23 -10.82
C ALA A 200 7.14 4.54 -9.98
N VAL A 201 6.94 3.28 -9.57
CA VAL A 201 7.97 2.50 -8.89
C VAL A 201 9.06 1.96 -9.82
N GLY A 202 8.94 2.22 -11.13
CA GLY A 202 9.89 1.76 -12.16
C GLY A 202 9.69 0.31 -12.55
N GLY A 203 8.45 -0.19 -12.48
CA GLY A 203 8.07 -1.56 -12.80
C GLY A 203 8.31 -2.56 -11.68
N VAL A 204 7.65 -3.70 -11.79
CA VAL A 204 7.71 -4.81 -10.81
C VAL A 204 8.31 -6.05 -11.45
N ARG A 205 9.37 -6.59 -10.85
CA ARG A 205 10.04 -7.80 -11.34
C ARG A 205 9.33 -9.04 -10.79
N VAL A 206 8.84 -9.89 -11.70
CA VAL A 206 8.24 -11.20 -11.39
C VAL A 206 9.02 -12.32 -12.04
N CYS A 207 8.88 -13.55 -11.52
CA CYS A 207 9.47 -14.73 -12.11
C CYS A 207 8.39 -15.68 -12.62
N LEU A 208 8.40 -15.97 -13.91
CA LEU A 208 7.45 -16.85 -14.57
C LEU A 208 8.05 -18.22 -14.77
N LYS A 209 7.38 -19.28 -14.26
CA LYS A 209 7.80 -20.68 -14.50
C LYS A 209 7.61 -21.07 -15.96
N GLU A 210 6.57 -20.55 -16.59
CA GLU A 210 6.15 -20.84 -17.96
C GLU A 210 5.80 -19.54 -18.69
N PRO A 211 5.88 -19.48 -20.03
CA PRO A 211 5.46 -18.31 -20.79
C PRO A 211 3.94 -18.10 -20.66
N ILE A 212 3.52 -16.86 -20.72
CA ILE A 212 2.10 -16.46 -20.72
C ILE A 212 1.75 -15.93 -22.13
N ASP A 213 0.67 -16.43 -22.73
CA ASP A 213 0.08 -15.88 -23.94
C ASP A 213 -1.45 -15.83 -23.76
N ASP A 214 -1.93 -14.75 -23.12
CA ASP A 214 -3.35 -14.54 -22.80
C ASP A 214 -3.92 -13.43 -23.68
N LYS A 215 -4.72 -13.84 -24.67
CA LYS A 215 -5.33 -12.91 -25.64
C LYS A 215 -6.39 -12.03 -24.99
N ALA A 216 -7.15 -12.56 -24.00
CA ALA A 216 -8.19 -11.81 -23.30
C ALA A 216 -7.57 -10.71 -22.41
N ALA A 217 -6.44 -11.01 -21.76
CA ALA A 217 -5.67 -10.03 -21.00
C ALA A 217 -4.71 -9.19 -21.87
N ARG A 218 -4.62 -9.46 -23.19
CA ARG A 218 -3.66 -8.84 -24.13
C ARG A 218 -2.23 -8.91 -23.63
N LEU A 219 -1.83 -10.06 -23.08
CA LEU A 219 -0.55 -10.24 -22.43
C LEU A 219 0.26 -11.35 -23.08
N ARG A 220 1.52 -11.03 -23.42
CA ARG A 220 2.48 -12.03 -23.85
C ARG A 220 3.79 -11.82 -23.12
N LEU A 221 4.22 -12.82 -22.35
CA LEU A 221 5.43 -12.78 -21.52
C LEU A 221 6.24 -14.07 -21.70
N PRO A 222 7.58 -13.99 -21.79
CA PRO A 222 8.43 -15.18 -21.79
C PRO A 222 8.51 -15.78 -20.39
N ALA A 223 8.92 -17.04 -20.29
CA ALA A 223 9.33 -17.64 -19.02
C ALA A 223 10.60 -16.96 -18.47
N GLY A 224 10.83 -17.09 -17.16
CA GLY A 224 11.96 -16.50 -16.46
C GLY A 224 11.67 -15.16 -15.80
N PRO A 225 12.71 -14.39 -15.44
CA PRO A 225 12.56 -13.09 -14.80
C PRO A 225 12.13 -12.01 -15.79
N VAL A 226 11.02 -11.34 -15.51
CA VAL A 226 10.46 -10.26 -16.34
C VAL A 226 10.13 -9.07 -15.47
N THR A 227 10.49 -7.86 -15.91
CA THR A 227 10.02 -6.61 -15.28
C THR A 227 8.75 -6.16 -16.01
N LEU A 228 7.67 -6.01 -15.26
CA LEU A 228 6.38 -5.60 -15.74
C LEU A 228 6.23 -4.08 -15.55
N ASP A 229 5.94 -3.36 -16.61
CA ASP A 229 5.38 -2.01 -16.57
C ASP A 229 3.90 -2.06 -16.17
N GLY A 230 3.25 -0.91 -16.03
CA GLY A 230 1.85 -0.84 -15.59
C GLY A 230 0.88 -1.61 -16.46
N GLU A 231 1.02 -1.54 -17.79
CA GLU A 231 0.13 -2.24 -18.72
C GLU A 231 0.30 -3.77 -18.64
N ARG A 232 1.55 -4.24 -18.65
CA ARG A 232 1.86 -5.67 -18.51
C ARG A 232 1.49 -6.20 -17.13
N ALA A 233 1.68 -5.39 -16.08
CA ALA A 233 1.28 -5.75 -14.72
C ALA A 233 -0.24 -5.91 -14.62
N LEU A 234 -1.02 -4.99 -15.20
CA LEU A 234 -2.47 -5.11 -15.24
C LEU A 234 -2.92 -6.37 -16.00
N GLY A 235 -2.31 -6.63 -17.16
CA GLY A 235 -2.54 -7.88 -17.91
C GLY A 235 -2.21 -9.10 -17.06
N TYR A 236 -1.07 -9.10 -16.35
CA TYR A 236 -0.59 -10.21 -15.51
C TYR A 236 -1.55 -10.55 -14.36
N VAL A 237 -2.05 -9.57 -13.64
CA VAL A 237 -2.99 -9.80 -12.52
C VAL A 237 -4.41 -10.16 -12.98
N ARG A 238 -4.74 -9.94 -14.26
CA ARG A 238 -6.04 -10.24 -14.88
C ARG A 238 -6.06 -11.51 -15.73
N ALA A 239 -4.90 -12.00 -16.18
CA ALA A 239 -4.79 -13.18 -17.07
C ALA A 239 -5.48 -14.42 -16.45
N ARG A 240 -6.17 -15.21 -17.28
CA ARG A 240 -6.92 -16.41 -16.88
C ARG A 240 -6.71 -17.58 -17.83
N GLU A 241 -6.70 -17.32 -19.13
CA GLU A 241 -6.87 -18.36 -20.16
C GLU A 241 -5.60 -19.18 -20.42
N SER A 242 -4.42 -18.64 -20.13
CA SER A 242 -3.14 -19.27 -20.47
C SER A 242 -2.22 -19.54 -19.28
N VAL A 243 -2.75 -19.50 -18.07
CA VAL A 243 -1.90 -19.63 -16.86
C VAL A 243 -2.54 -20.57 -15.84
N GLY A 244 -1.88 -21.69 -15.57
CA GLY A 244 -2.37 -22.71 -14.63
C GLY A 244 -3.64 -23.39 -15.15
N ASP A 245 -4.57 -23.68 -14.25
CA ASP A 245 -5.86 -24.32 -14.55
C ASP A 245 -6.99 -23.33 -14.94
N GLY A 246 -6.66 -22.03 -15.05
CA GLY A 246 -7.64 -20.96 -15.34
C GLY A 246 -8.53 -20.59 -14.16
N SER A 247 -8.36 -21.23 -13.00
CA SER A 247 -9.20 -21.02 -11.82
C SER A 247 -9.01 -19.63 -11.19
N ASP A 248 -10.00 -19.18 -10.45
CA ASP A 248 -9.92 -17.99 -9.61
C ASP A 248 -8.82 -18.12 -8.54
N THR A 249 -8.56 -19.33 -8.06
CA THR A 249 -7.46 -19.65 -7.13
C THR A 249 -6.10 -19.28 -7.69
N GLU A 250 -5.81 -19.67 -8.94
CA GLU A 250 -4.53 -19.34 -9.59
C GLU A 250 -4.40 -17.84 -9.88
N ARG A 251 -5.51 -17.16 -10.17
CA ARG A 251 -5.53 -15.71 -10.31
C ARG A 251 -5.19 -15.04 -8.98
N ILE A 252 -5.82 -15.42 -7.88
CA ILE A 252 -5.53 -14.86 -6.55
C ILE A 252 -4.08 -15.12 -6.16
N ARG A 253 -3.54 -16.31 -6.36
CA ARG A 253 -2.12 -16.63 -6.10
C ARG A 253 -1.18 -15.74 -6.92
N ARG A 254 -1.53 -15.46 -8.17
CA ARG A 254 -0.75 -14.59 -9.05
C ARG A 254 -0.78 -13.13 -8.57
N GLN A 255 -1.94 -12.65 -8.13
CA GLN A 255 -2.09 -11.34 -7.50
C GLN A 255 -1.24 -11.24 -6.23
N GLN A 256 -1.25 -12.27 -5.37
CA GLN A 256 -0.45 -12.32 -4.15
C GLN A 256 1.06 -12.29 -4.45
N ARG A 257 1.53 -13.08 -5.44
CA ARG A 257 2.93 -13.03 -5.88
C ARG A 257 3.32 -11.66 -6.42
N PHE A 258 2.45 -11.03 -7.20
CA PHE A 258 2.67 -9.68 -7.71
C PHE A 258 2.76 -8.66 -6.57
N LEU A 259 1.87 -8.71 -5.59
CA LEU A 259 1.91 -7.83 -4.42
C LEU A 259 3.18 -8.06 -3.58
N GLY A 260 3.63 -9.30 -3.41
CA GLY A 260 4.90 -9.62 -2.78
C GLY A 260 6.09 -8.98 -3.51
N ALA A 261 6.11 -9.08 -4.84
CA ALA A 261 7.13 -8.46 -5.68
C ALA A 261 7.08 -6.93 -5.60
N LEU A 262 5.87 -6.33 -5.55
CA LEU A 262 5.68 -4.89 -5.38
C LEU A 262 6.20 -4.41 -4.02
N VAL A 263 5.89 -5.14 -2.93
CA VAL A 263 6.42 -4.84 -1.59
C VAL A 263 7.95 -4.85 -1.59
N THR A 264 8.56 -5.86 -2.20
CA THR A 264 10.02 -5.94 -2.34
C THR A 264 10.59 -4.79 -3.16
N ARG A 265 9.91 -4.40 -4.23
CA ARG A 265 10.33 -3.25 -5.05
C ARG A 265 10.29 -1.94 -4.28
N LEU A 266 9.22 -1.71 -3.48
CA LEU A 266 9.08 -0.52 -2.63
C LEU A 266 10.12 -0.45 -1.52
N ARG A 267 10.65 -1.59 -1.07
CA ARG A 267 11.74 -1.64 -0.08
C ARG A 267 13.10 -1.28 -0.66
N GLY A 268 13.23 -1.28 -1.97
CA GLY A 268 14.47 -0.91 -2.65
C GLY A 268 14.94 0.50 -2.27
N ILE A 269 16.24 0.61 -1.94
CA ILE A 269 16.87 1.85 -1.46
C ILE A 269 16.73 3.00 -2.47
N ASP A 270 16.74 2.68 -3.76
CA ASP A 270 16.73 3.64 -4.86
C ASP A 270 15.41 4.43 -5.01
N VAL A 271 14.29 3.91 -4.50
CA VAL A 271 13.00 4.64 -4.54
C VAL A 271 12.93 5.73 -3.48
N LEU A 272 13.40 5.47 -2.27
CA LEU A 272 13.22 6.37 -1.12
C LEU A 272 14.39 7.33 -0.89
N LEU A 273 15.59 6.98 -1.34
CA LEU A 273 16.75 7.88 -1.27
C LEU A 273 16.83 8.86 -2.44
N ASN A 274 16.07 8.63 -3.52
CA ASN A 274 15.97 9.56 -4.63
C ASN A 274 14.71 10.43 -4.48
N PRO A 275 14.83 11.71 -4.13
CA PRO A 275 13.68 12.59 -3.91
C PRO A 275 12.78 12.75 -5.13
N LEU A 276 13.32 12.67 -6.35
CA LEU A 276 12.53 12.74 -7.58
C LEU A 276 11.67 11.46 -7.77
N ARG A 277 12.23 10.28 -7.48
CA ARG A 277 11.47 9.03 -7.54
C ARG A 277 10.43 8.93 -6.42
N LEU A 278 10.80 9.36 -5.21
CA LEU A 278 9.85 9.43 -4.11
C LEU A 278 8.68 10.35 -4.45
N TYR A 279 8.95 11.52 -5.00
CA TYR A 279 7.91 12.43 -5.47
C TYR A 279 7.02 11.77 -6.53
N ALA A 280 7.60 11.14 -7.56
CA ALA A 280 6.84 10.47 -8.60
C ALA A 280 5.93 9.35 -8.05
N VAL A 281 6.41 8.57 -7.08
CA VAL A 281 5.60 7.52 -6.42
C VAL A 281 4.49 8.14 -5.58
N LEU A 282 4.76 9.21 -4.84
CA LEU A 282 3.74 9.90 -4.06
C LEU A 282 2.70 10.58 -4.96
N ASP A 283 3.13 11.24 -6.03
CA ASP A 283 2.23 11.88 -6.99
C ASP A 283 1.32 10.83 -7.68
N ALA A 284 1.88 9.72 -8.14
CA ALA A 284 1.10 8.61 -8.69
C ALA A 284 0.14 7.99 -7.65
N ALA A 285 0.60 7.77 -6.41
CA ALA A 285 -0.25 7.23 -5.36
C ALA A 285 -1.41 8.18 -5.04
N THR A 286 -1.11 9.47 -4.81
CA THR A 286 -2.14 10.45 -4.43
C THR A 286 -3.15 10.72 -5.54
N SER A 287 -2.74 10.71 -6.82
CA SER A 287 -3.63 10.93 -7.96
C SER A 287 -4.45 9.71 -8.37
N SER A 288 -4.02 8.51 -7.95
CA SER A 288 -4.55 7.22 -8.41
C SER A 288 -5.43 6.51 -7.39
N LEU A 289 -5.39 6.95 -6.13
CA LEU A 289 -6.11 6.31 -5.04
C LEU A 289 -7.33 7.14 -4.61
N THR A 290 -8.41 6.43 -4.27
CA THR A 290 -9.49 6.99 -3.46
C THR A 290 -9.40 6.35 -2.09
N THR A 291 -9.36 7.16 -1.03
CA THR A 291 -9.16 6.70 0.35
C THR A 291 -10.23 7.25 1.28
N ASP A 292 -10.35 6.68 2.47
CA ASP A 292 -11.09 7.34 3.54
C ASP A 292 -10.42 8.66 3.95
N PRO A 293 -11.16 9.59 4.61
CA PRO A 293 -10.59 10.87 5.04
C PRO A 293 -9.37 10.74 5.97
N GLY A 294 -9.22 9.61 6.69
CA GLY A 294 -8.09 9.38 7.59
C GLY A 294 -6.77 9.06 6.87
N LEU A 295 -6.83 8.65 5.59
CA LEU A 295 -5.66 8.46 4.72
C LEU A 295 -5.59 9.50 3.59
N ALA A 296 -6.48 10.48 3.57
CA ALA A 296 -6.51 11.53 2.54
C ALA A 296 -5.44 12.63 2.77
N ASP A 297 -4.49 12.39 3.66
CA ASP A 297 -3.32 13.24 3.88
C ASP A 297 -2.06 12.56 3.34
N PRO A 298 -1.22 13.22 2.52
CA PRO A 298 0.01 12.64 1.98
C PRO A 298 0.98 12.15 3.06
N VAL A 299 0.99 12.77 4.25
CA VAL A 299 1.86 12.36 5.37
C VAL A 299 1.38 11.06 5.99
N ASP A 300 0.07 10.86 6.13
CA ASP A 300 -0.48 9.62 6.69
C ASP A 300 -0.34 8.46 5.70
N LEU A 301 -0.54 8.71 4.41
CA LEU A 301 -0.24 7.73 3.36
C LEU A 301 1.25 7.35 3.34
N TYR A 302 2.15 8.34 3.47
CA TYR A 302 3.59 8.08 3.58
C TYR A 302 3.94 7.26 4.83
N ARG A 303 3.33 7.56 5.99
CA ARG A 303 3.53 6.80 7.23
C ARG A 303 3.10 5.35 7.09
N LEU A 304 1.96 5.11 6.43
CA LEU A 304 1.48 3.76 6.14
C LEU A 304 2.46 2.99 5.25
N VAL A 305 2.88 3.59 4.13
CA VAL A 305 3.86 2.98 3.20
C VAL A 305 5.17 2.69 3.90
N ARG A 306 5.66 3.62 4.72
CA ARG A 306 6.87 3.44 5.52
C ARG A 306 6.75 2.30 6.52
N ALA A 307 5.63 2.22 7.24
CA ALA A 307 5.39 1.13 8.19
C ALA A 307 5.41 -0.24 7.50
N LEU A 308 4.78 -0.37 6.33
CA LEU A 308 4.80 -1.59 5.52
C LEU A 308 6.19 -1.93 5.00
N ARG A 309 6.96 -0.92 4.58
CA ARG A 309 8.33 -1.10 4.09
C ARG A 309 9.27 -1.64 5.15
N ASP A 310 9.13 -1.19 6.39
CA ASP A 310 10.05 -1.56 7.49
C ASP A 310 9.82 -3.01 7.96
N ILE A 311 8.70 -3.64 7.58
CA ILE A 311 8.40 -5.06 7.88
C ILE A 311 9.26 -5.97 7.00
N PRO A 312 10.02 -6.95 7.56
CA PRO A 312 10.73 -7.95 6.78
C PRO A 312 9.80 -8.72 5.83
N THR A 313 10.26 -9.05 4.62
CA THR A 313 9.45 -9.73 3.59
C THR A 313 8.91 -11.08 4.05
N GLU A 314 9.62 -11.77 4.91
CA GLU A 314 9.23 -13.04 5.54
C GLU A 314 8.03 -12.87 6.49
N HIS A 315 7.83 -11.65 6.99
CA HIS A 315 6.73 -11.31 7.90
C HIS A 315 5.55 -10.62 7.19
N VAL A 316 5.64 -10.39 5.89
CA VAL A 316 4.50 -9.96 5.07
C VAL A 316 3.87 -11.18 4.43
N ARG A 317 2.68 -11.55 4.90
CA ARG A 317 1.98 -12.78 4.54
C ARG A 317 0.80 -12.49 3.63
N PHE A 318 0.64 -13.34 2.64
CA PHE A 318 -0.50 -13.31 1.73
C PHE A 318 -1.22 -14.65 1.82
N LEU A 319 -2.52 -14.63 2.04
CA LEU A 319 -3.33 -15.83 2.08
C LEU A 319 -4.74 -15.56 1.52
N THR A 320 -5.41 -16.61 1.14
CA THR A 320 -6.82 -16.56 0.78
C THR A 320 -7.63 -17.08 1.96
N VAL A 321 -8.76 -16.44 2.26
CA VAL A 321 -9.67 -16.96 3.28
C VAL A 321 -9.99 -18.44 3.00
N PRO A 322 -10.04 -19.32 4.02
CA PRO A 322 -10.45 -20.70 3.84
C PRO A 322 -11.83 -20.80 3.17
N ARG A 323 -11.87 -21.37 1.98
CA ARG A 323 -13.06 -21.44 1.13
C ARG A 323 -13.15 -22.75 0.39
N GLU A 324 -14.36 -23.08 -0.02
CA GLU A 324 -14.71 -24.20 -0.91
C GLU A 324 -15.82 -23.79 -1.88
N SER A 325 -16.13 -24.61 -2.87
CA SER A 325 -17.24 -24.35 -3.77
C SER A 325 -18.57 -24.31 -3.01
N TYR A 326 -19.42 -23.33 -3.37
CA TYR A 326 -20.72 -23.17 -2.76
C TYR A 326 -21.65 -24.34 -3.13
N VAL A 327 -22.33 -24.91 -2.15
CA VAL A 327 -23.12 -26.15 -2.31
C VAL A 327 -24.24 -26.09 -3.35
N ARG A 328 -24.73 -24.91 -3.70
CA ARG A 328 -25.83 -24.72 -4.69
C ARG A 328 -25.35 -24.24 -6.06
N ASP A 329 -24.08 -23.82 -6.16
CA ASP A 329 -23.49 -23.29 -7.38
C ASP A 329 -21.97 -23.43 -7.31
N ALA A 330 -21.41 -24.38 -8.06
CA ALA A 330 -19.99 -24.68 -8.04
C ALA A 330 -19.08 -23.53 -8.54
N ASP A 331 -19.67 -22.58 -9.29
CA ASP A 331 -18.97 -21.38 -9.77
C ASP A 331 -18.90 -20.28 -8.69
N ARG A 332 -19.40 -20.54 -7.49
CA ARG A 332 -19.37 -19.65 -6.35
C ARG A 332 -18.54 -20.26 -5.21
N ASP A 333 -18.17 -19.41 -4.27
CA ASP A 333 -17.42 -19.80 -3.08
C ASP A 333 -18.27 -19.67 -1.81
N GLN A 334 -17.97 -20.50 -0.82
CA GLN A 334 -18.41 -20.34 0.56
C GLN A 334 -17.22 -20.50 1.51
N LEU A 335 -17.34 -19.96 2.72
CA LEU A 335 -16.32 -20.13 3.74
C LEU A 335 -16.28 -21.58 4.25
N VAL A 336 -15.09 -22.08 4.51
CA VAL A 336 -14.88 -23.34 5.23
C VAL A 336 -14.83 -23.06 6.72
N GLU A 337 -15.90 -23.38 7.41
CA GLU A 337 -15.95 -23.25 8.86
C GLU A 337 -15.49 -24.57 9.54
N PRO A 338 -14.78 -24.52 10.69
CA PRO A 338 -14.43 -23.35 11.49
C PRO A 338 -13.07 -22.72 11.11
N ALA A 339 -12.48 -23.05 9.96
CA ALA A 339 -11.14 -22.57 9.59
C ALA A 339 -11.13 -21.06 9.33
N ALA A 340 -12.16 -20.54 8.66
CA ALA A 340 -12.33 -19.12 8.41
C ALA A 340 -12.46 -18.32 9.71
N GLU A 341 -13.30 -18.79 10.63
CA GLU A 341 -13.47 -18.13 11.94
C GLU A 341 -12.18 -18.16 12.78
N LYS A 342 -11.40 -19.23 12.73
CA LYS A 342 -10.08 -19.27 13.39
C LYS A 342 -9.12 -18.22 12.83
N LEU A 343 -9.15 -18.00 11.52
CA LEU A 343 -8.36 -16.93 10.88
C LEU A 343 -8.81 -15.56 11.37
N PHE A 344 -10.11 -15.28 11.29
CA PHE A 344 -10.66 -13.98 11.68
C PHE A 344 -10.44 -13.69 13.18
N ALA A 345 -10.61 -14.68 14.04
CA ALA A 345 -10.36 -14.54 15.48
C ALA A 345 -8.91 -14.17 15.79
N ARG A 346 -7.93 -14.71 15.04
CA ARG A 346 -6.52 -14.35 15.19
C ARG A 346 -6.26 -12.89 14.79
N LEU A 347 -6.81 -12.47 13.65
CA LEU A 347 -6.66 -11.08 13.17
C LEU A 347 -7.34 -10.09 14.12
N ARG A 348 -8.55 -10.39 14.61
CA ARG A 348 -9.26 -9.54 15.58
C ARG A 348 -8.47 -9.31 16.87
N THR A 349 -7.66 -10.28 17.27
CA THR A 349 -6.88 -10.24 18.51
C THR A 349 -5.39 -10.02 18.27
N ASP A 350 -5.01 -9.57 17.07
CA ASP A 350 -3.62 -9.29 16.66
C ASP A 350 -2.65 -10.46 16.92
N ARG A 351 -3.13 -11.70 16.73
CA ARG A 351 -2.31 -12.89 16.89
C ARG A 351 -1.65 -13.28 15.58
N PRO A 352 -0.37 -13.69 15.59
CA PRO A 352 0.34 -14.10 14.38
C PRO A 352 -0.41 -15.19 13.59
N VAL A 353 -0.46 -15.05 12.27
CA VAL A 353 -1.02 -16.04 11.34
C VAL A 353 0.14 -16.72 10.63
N ALA A 354 0.22 -18.07 10.70
CA ALA A 354 1.23 -18.83 9.96
C ALA A 354 0.70 -19.24 8.58
N VAL A 355 1.55 -19.16 7.55
CA VAL A 355 1.27 -19.64 6.20
C VAL A 355 2.15 -20.85 5.86
N ALA A 356 1.74 -21.66 4.88
CA ALA A 356 2.45 -22.88 4.53
C ALA A 356 3.94 -22.68 4.20
N GLY A 357 4.33 -21.50 3.68
CA GLY A 357 5.71 -21.12 3.41
C GLY A 357 6.54 -20.86 4.68
N ASP A 358 5.91 -20.47 5.78
CA ASP A 358 6.58 -20.22 7.09
C ASP A 358 6.86 -21.52 7.87
N ALA A 359 6.28 -22.67 7.46
CA ALA A 359 6.54 -23.92 8.13
C ALA A 359 8.01 -24.30 7.98
N PRO A 360 8.76 -24.61 9.06
CA PRO A 360 10.12 -25.11 8.95
C PRO A 360 10.09 -26.35 8.04
N LYS A 361 10.91 -26.36 6.98
CA LYS A 361 11.05 -27.57 6.15
C LYS A 361 11.29 -28.74 7.07
N PRO A 362 10.48 -29.83 7.01
CA PRO A 362 10.70 -30.98 7.84
C PRO A 362 12.15 -31.43 7.66
N ARG A 363 12.92 -31.50 8.74
CA ARG A 363 14.25 -32.13 8.66
C ARG A 363 14.03 -33.54 8.12
N GLN A 364 14.68 -33.89 7.01
CA GLN A 364 14.68 -35.24 6.47
C GLN A 364 15.09 -36.17 7.63
N GLY A 365 14.14 -36.96 8.14
CA GLY A 365 14.37 -37.89 9.25
C GLY A 365 13.34 -37.85 10.39
N ALA A 366 12.39 -36.91 10.40
CA ALA A 366 11.34 -36.92 11.44
C ALA A 366 10.25 -37.93 11.10
N GLN A 367 10.14 -38.98 11.91
CA GLN A 367 9.14 -40.04 11.84
C GLN A 367 7.71 -39.47 11.84
N LYS A 368 6.88 -40.00 10.93
CA LYS A 368 5.42 -39.89 10.98
C LYS A 368 4.91 -40.33 12.37
N GLY A 369 4.45 -39.42 13.19
CA GLY A 369 3.77 -39.83 14.40
C GLY A 369 3.91 -38.88 15.61
N THR A 370 3.67 -37.59 15.44
CA THR A 370 3.37 -36.73 16.57
C THR A 370 2.00 -36.11 16.34
N LYS A 371 1.04 -36.45 17.22
CA LYS A 371 -0.22 -35.73 17.37
C LYS A 371 0.16 -34.25 17.47
N GLY A 372 -0.40 -33.41 16.57
CA GLY A 372 -0.09 -31.98 16.51
C GLY A 372 -0.18 -31.35 17.90
N ASP A 373 0.83 -30.60 18.25
CA ASP A 373 0.86 -29.80 19.46
C ASP A 373 -0.39 -28.88 19.45
N PRO A 374 -1.32 -29.02 20.44
CA PRO A 374 -2.52 -28.17 20.48
C PRO A 374 -2.17 -26.68 20.65
N SER A 375 -0.93 -26.33 20.97
CA SER A 375 -0.38 -24.97 21.06
C SER A 375 0.11 -24.43 19.71
N ALA A 376 0.27 -25.28 18.67
CA ALA A 376 0.76 -24.82 17.38
C ALA A 376 -0.26 -23.91 16.69
N ALA A 377 0.21 -22.77 16.19
CA ALA A 377 -0.63 -21.85 15.40
C ALA A 377 -1.18 -22.59 14.16
N PRO A 378 -2.48 -22.46 13.83
CA PRO A 378 -3.02 -23.03 12.62
C PRO A 378 -2.29 -22.46 11.39
N VAL A 379 -1.88 -23.35 10.50
CA VAL A 379 -1.19 -22.97 9.25
C VAL A 379 -2.25 -22.85 8.16
N PHE A 380 -2.24 -21.72 7.46
CA PHE A 380 -3.14 -21.44 6.35
C PHE A 380 -2.42 -21.56 5.00
N THR A 381 -3.16 -21.82 3.94
CA THR A 381 -2.60 -21.83 2.58
C THR A 381 -2.29 -20.40 2.15
N GLY A 382 -1.03 -20.12 1.89
CA GLY A 382 -0.56 -18.79 1.53
C GLY A 382 0.93 -18.78 1.18
N ASN A 383 1.48 -17.59 1.07
CA ASN A 383 2.90 -17.34 0.80
C ASN A 383 3.36 -16.07 1.53
N THR A 384 4.66 -15.90 1.64
CA THR A 384 5.27 -14.66 2.12
C THR A 384 5.72 -13.77 0.96
N ALA A 385 5.96 -12.49 1.24
CA ALA A 385 6.53 -11.58 0.25
C ALA A 385 7.96 -12.00 -0.18
N ALA A 386 8.64 -12.83 0.57
CA ALA A 386 9.96 -13.38 0.21
C ALA A 386 9.89 -14.43 -0.92
N GLU A 387 8.75 -15.08 -1.13
CA GLU A 387 8.60 -16.23 -2.04
C GLU A 387 8.34 -15.87 -3.52
N HIS A 388 8.36 -14.59 -3.89
CA HIS A 388 8.08 -14.15 -5.27
C HIS A 388 9.34 -14.05 -6.13
N GLY A 389 10.53 -14.23 -5.55
CA GLY A 389 11.81 -14.09 -6.23
C GLY A 389 12.09 -15.22 -7.22
N CYS A 390 12.89 -14.91 -8.27
CA CYS A 390 13.63 -15.91 -9.00
C CYS A 390 14.81 -16.30 -8.11
N GLY A 391 14.59 -17.24 -7.17
CA GLY A 391 15.63 -17.79 -6.32
C GLY A 391 16.52 -18.71 -7.08
#